data_361461e18eab6055e535a6a254332b7d
#
_entry.id   361461e18eab6055e535a6a254332b7d
#
_cell.length_a   1.000
_cell.length_b   1.000
_cell.length_c   1.000
_cell.angle_alpha   90.00
_cell.angle_beta   90.00
_cell.angle_gamma   90.00
#
_symmetry.space_group_name_H-M   'P 1'
#
loop_
_entity.id
_entity.type
_entity.pdbx_description
1 polymer ?
#
loop_
_entity_poly.entity_id
_entity_poly.type
_entity_poly.pdbx_seq_one_letter_code
_entity_poly.pdbx_strand_id
1 'polypeptide(L)'
;MSSRTERLNPEGRPDYRLPAQIDRDRVQYASAFARLAEVTQVVSADKGYVFHNRLTHSLKVAQLARRLAEKLKAEQPNAVRKLGGLDPDVAEAAALAHDLGHPPFGHLAEEALDELCREHGLTDGFEGNAQSFRIVTKIAVGDAVDPKGVGLGGLNLTRATLNGILKYPWCRGENPAKLKKWGAYESERSIFEWVRAKQPC
;
A
#
# COMPACT_ATOMS: atom_id res chain seq x y z
N MET A 1 22.14 0.91 4.08
CA MET A 1 21.01 0.35 4.86
C MET A 1 20.02 1.40 5.35
N SER A 2 20.40 2.65 5.64
CA SER A 2 19.50 3.68 6.18
C SER A 2 18.32 4.05 5.26
N SER A 3 18.47 4.00 3.93
CA SER A 3 17.44 4.48 3.01
C SER A 3 16.14 3.66 2.96
N ARG A 4 16.14 2.39 3.33
CA ARG A 4 14.92 1.53 3.29
C ARG A 4 13.98 1.79 4.47
N THR A 5 14.53 2.13 5.63
CA THR A 5 13.78 2.47 6.86
C THR A 5 13.48 3.96 6.97
N GLU A 6 13.92 4.75 6.00
CA GLU A 6 13.66 6.19 5.93
C GLU A 6 12.16 6.47 5.76
N ARG A 7 11.69 7.54 6.42
CA ARG A 7 10.30 8.00 6.38
C ARG A 7 10.23 9.39 5.75
N LEU A 8 9.06 9.75 5.21
CA LEU A 8 8.83 11.10 4.67
C LEU A 8 8.98 12.18 5.75
N ASN A 9 8.45 11.90 6.94
CA ASN A 9 8.50 12.82 8.05
C ASN A 9 9.35 12.22 9.19
N PRO A 10 10.28 13.00 9.78
CA PRO A 10 11.06 12.54 10.93
C PRO A 10 10.16 12.17 12.11
N GLU A 11 10.55 11.12 12.85
CA GLU A 11 9.86 10.71 14.07
C GLU A 11 10.62 11.22 15.28
N GLY A 12 9.92 11.96 16.15
CA GLY A 12 10.54 12.59 17.31
C GLY A 12 10.60 11.73 18.58
N ARG A 13 10.00 10.52 18.57
CA ARG A 13 9.94 9.66 19.76
C ARG A 13 10.64 8.33 19.50
N PRO A 14 11.54 7.90 20.41
CA PRO A 14 12.11 6.56 20.33
C PRO A 14 11.00 5.50 20.54
N ASP A 15 11.03 4.43 19.75
CA ASP A 15 10.15 3.28 19.88
C ASP A 15 11.01 2.00 20.01
N TYR A 16 10.57 1.03 20.78
CA TYR A 16 11.26 -0.25 20.94
C TYR A 16 11.04 -1.18 19.75
N ARG A 17 9.99 -0.92 18.95
CA ARG A 17 9.65 -1.71 17.76
C ARG A 17 10.59 -1.40 16.61
N LEU A 18 10.82 -2.39 15.75
CA LEU A 18 11.49 -2.17 14.47
C LEU A 18 10.62 -1.32 13.54
N PRO A 19 11.22 -0.50 12.64
CA PRO A 19 10.47 0.39 11.76
C PRO A 19 9.36 -0.30 10.96
N ALA A 20 9.58 -1.52 10.47
CA ALA A 20 8.57 -2.28 9.73
C ALA A 20 7.43 -2.80 10.61
N GLN A 21 7.70 -3.07 11.91
CA GLN A 21 6.66 -3.43 12.88
C GLN A 21 5.74 -2.25 13.16
N ILE A 22 6.31 -1.05 13.27
CA ILE A 22 5.53 0.19 13.41
C ILE A 22 4.65 0.37 12.17
N ASP A 23 5.18 0.13 10.97
CA ASP A 23 4.42 0.25 9.72
C ASP A 23 3.23 -0.71 9.69
N ARG A 24 3.45 -1.97 10.06
CA ARG A 24 2.39 -2.98 10.15
C ARG A 24 1.28 -2.53 11.09
N ASP A 25 1.66 -2.07 12.30
CA ASP A 25 0.70 -1.61 13.30
C ASP A 25 -0.08 -0.39 12.78
N ARG A 26 0.59 0.59 12.16
CA ARG A 26 -0.06 1.77 11.58
C ARG A 26 -1.09 1.42 10.51
N VAL A 27 -0.78 0.47 9.64
CA VAL A 27 -1.74 0.02 8.63
C VAL A 27 -2.90 -0.70 9.29
N GLN A 28 -2.63 -1.62 10.21
CA GLN A 28 -3.65 -2.47 10.84
C GLN A 28 -4.61 -1.67 11.71
N TYR A 29 -4.14 -0.64 12.40
CA TYR A 29 -4.96 0.23 13.25
C TYR A 29 -5.59 1.42 12.51
N ALA A 30 -5.27 1.63 11.23
CA ALA A 30 -5.88 2.70 10.46
C ALA A 30 -7.38 2.47 10.24
N SER A 31 -8.18 3.53 10.32
CA SER A 31 -9.62 3.48 10.01
C SER A 31 -9.89 2.97 8.60
N ALA A 32 -9.00 3.28 7.64
CA ALA A 32 -9.07 2.77 6.28
C ALA A 32 -8.98 1.23 6.22
N PHE A 33 -8.21 0.59 7.10
CA PHE A 33 -8.14 -0.86 7.20
C PHE A 33 -9.41 -1.44 7.84
N ALA A 34 -9.91 -0.84 8.91
CA ALA A 34 -11.16 -1.25 9.54
C ALA A 34 -12.35 -1.17 8.56
N ARG A 35 -12.39 -0.15 7.68
CA ARG A 35 -13.40 -0.02 6.62
C ARG A 35 -13.51 -1.24 5.72
N LEU A 36 -12.44 -2.00 5.52
CA LEU A 36 -12.43 -3.20 4.67
C LEU A 36 -13.41 -4.28 5.15
N ALA A 37 -13.84 -4.25 6.42
CA ALA A 37 -14.88 -5.14 6.95
C ALA A 37 -16.24 -4.95 6.26
N GLU A 38 -16.52 -3.71 5.83
CA GLU A 38 -17.78 -3.34 5.16
C GLU A 38 -17.68 -3.43 3.62
N VAL A 39 -16.49 -3.79 3.08
CA VAL A 39 -16.28 -3.90 1.64
C VAL A 39 -16.34 -5.37 1.23
N THR A 40 -17.39 -5.74 0.49
CA THR A 40 -17.53 -7.10 -0.04
C THR A 40 -16.47 -7.38 -1.10
N GLN A 41 -15.82 -8.53 -0.99
CA GLN A 41 -15.07 -9.10 -2.10
C GLN A 41 -16.04 -9.90 -2.97
N VAL A 42 -16.01 -9.71 -4.29
CA VAL A 42 -16.92 -10.39 -5.21
C VAL A 42 -16.80 -11.90 -5.03
N VAL A 43 -17.87 -12.53 -4.55
CA VAL A 43 -18.00 -13.98 -4.47
C VAL A 43 -18.77 -14.43 -5.70
N SER A 44 -18.23 -15.38 -6.48
CA SER A 44 -19.04 -16.10 -7.45
C SER A 44 -20.12 -16.89 -6.70
N ALA A 45 -21.36 -16.83 -7.16
CA ALA A 45 -22.54 -17.42 -6.53
C ALA A 45 -22.43 -18.95 -6.27
N ASP A 46 -21.45 -19.62 -6.88
CA ASP A 46 -21.25 -21.08 -6.80
C ASP A 46 -20.48 -21.57 -5.58
N LYS A 47 -19.95 -20.71 -4.72
CA LYS A 47 -19.07 -21.11 -3.62
C LYS A 47 -19.64 -20.82 -2.22
N GLY A 48 -20.87 -21.22 -1.96
CA GLY A 48 -21.37 -21.38 -0.58
C GLY A 48 -21.29 -20.15 0.34
N TYR A 49 -21.95 -20.20 1.45
CA TYR A 49 -22.20 -19.15 2.47
C TYR A 49 -20.98 -18.51 3.19
N VAL A 50 -19.78 -18.52 2.63
CA VAL A 50 -18.62 -17.85 3.24
C VAL A 50 -18.48 -16.46 2.64
N PHE A 51 -19.09 -15.47 3.30
CA PHE A 51 -18.88 -14.06 2.98
C PHE A 51 -17.43 -13.67 3.26
N HIS A 52 -16.63 -13.56 2.21
CA HIS A 52 -15.29 -12.97 2.30
C HIS A 52 -15.41 -11.46 2.09
N ASN A 53 -15.22 -10.70 3.15
CA ASN A 53 -14.99 -9.26 3.03
C ASN A 53 -13.50 -9.00 2.75
N ARG A 54 -13.16 -7.78 2.32
CA ARG A 54 -11.77 -7.42 2.00
C ARG A 54 -10.86 -7.43 3.22
N LEU A 55 -11.39 -7.26 4.44
CA LEU A 55 -10.61 -7.36 5.66
C LEU A 55 -10.04 -8.76 5.87
N THR A 56 -10.91 -9.78 5.81
CA THR A 56 -10.48 -11.17 5.98
C THR A 56 -9.57 -11.64 4.86
N HIS A 57 -9.77 -11.13 3.63
CA HIS A 57 -8.86 -11.36 2.51
C HIS A 57 -7.49 -10.76 2.80
N SER A 58 -7.41 -9.46 3.16
CA SER A 58 -6.15 -8.77 3.43
C SER A 58 -5.36 -9.42 4.57
N LEU A 59 -6.03 -9.89 5.62
CA LEU A 59 -5.37 -10.63 6.71
C LEU A 59 -4.74 -11.95 6.23
N LYS A 60 -5.45 -12.71 5.38
CA LYS A 60 -4.92 -13.96 4.80
C LYS A 60 -3.73 -13.70 3.87
N VAL A 61 -3.84 -12.67 3.02
CA VAL A 61 -2.76 -12.28 2.11
C VAL A 61 -1.53 -11.81 2.90
N ALA A 62 -1.72 -11.04 3.97
CA ALA A 62 -0.64 -10.57 4.83
C ALA A 62 0.10 -11.73 5.51
N GLN A 63 -0.63 -12.69 6.07
CA GLN A 63 -0.02 -13.89 6.66
C GLN A 63 0.77 -14.70 5.62
N LEU A 64 0.21 -14.88 4.42
CA LEU A 64 0.89 -15.61 3.34
C LEU A 64 2.15 -14.88 2.89
N ALA A 65 2.09 -13.56 2.71
CA ALA A 65 3.23 -12.74 2.33
C ALA A 65 4.37 -12.84 3.34
N ARG A 66 4.07 -12.76 4.64
CA ARG A 66 5.03 -12.97 5.70
C ARG A 66 5.70 -14.34 5.61
N ARG A 67 4.91 -15.42 5.54
CA ARG A 67 5.43 -16.78 5.46
C ARG A 67 6.28 -17.04 4.22
N LEU A 68 5.88 -16.47 3.09
CA LEU A 68 6.67 -16.55 1.86
C LEU A 68 8.00 -15.79 1.99
N ALA A 69 7.99 -14.62 2.60
CA ALA A 69 9.22 -13.84 2.86
C ALA A 69 10.16 -14.59 3.81
N GLU A 70 9.66 -15.19 4.89
CA GLU A 70 10.43 -16.02 5.81
C GLU A 70 11.05 -17.24 5.08
N LYS A 71 10.27 -17.92 4.26
CA LYS A 71 10.74 -19.05 3.45
C LYS A 71 11.85 -18.66 2.48
N LEU A 72 11.62 -17.61 1.70
CA LEU A 72 12.63 -17.11 0.73
C LEU A 72 13.91 -16.67 1.42
N LYS A 73 13.82 -16.04 2.58
CA LYS A 73 14.98 -15.64 3.38
C LYS A 73 15.78 -16.86 3.88
N ALA A 74 15.13 -17.95 4.24
CA ALA A 74 15.76 -19.18 4.68
C ALA A 74 16.37 -19.98 3.51
N GLU A 75 15.60 -20.16 2.42
CA GLU A 75 15.98 -21.05 1.32
C GLU A 75 16.89 -20.36 0.26
N GLN A 76 16.79 -19.01 0.11
CA GLN A 76 17.49 -18.25 -0.92
C GLN A 76 18.27 -17.05 -0.36
N PRO A 77 19.10 -17.20 0.69
CA PRO A 77 19.74 -16.07 1.36
C PRO A 77 20.64 -15.23 0.44
N ASN A 78 21.29 -15.87 -0.55
CA ASN A 78 22.15 -15.17 -1.50
C ASN A 78 21.36 -14.30 -2.49
N ALA A 79 20.21 -14.79 -2.98
CA ALA A 79 19.33 -13.99 -3.85
C ALA A 79 18.74 -12.82 -3.06
N VAL A 80 18.26 -13.07 -1.85
CA VAL A 80 17.75 -12.04 -0.93
C VAL A 80 18.79 -10.95 -0.67
N ARG A 81 20.06 -11.33 -0.45
CA ARG A 81 21.14 -10.36 -0.23
C ARG A 81 21.43 -9.52 -1.48
N LYS A 82 21.42 -10.11 -2.66
CA LYS A 82 21.61 -9.39 -3.94
C LYS A 82 20.52 -8.36 -4.20
N LEU A 83 19.29 -8.64 -3.78
CA LEU A 83 18.16 -7.72 -3.88
C LEU A 83 18.09 -6.68 -2.72
N GLY A 84 19.14 -6.57 -1.91
CA GLY A 84 19.20 -5.61 -0.82
C GLY A 84 18.46 -6.03 0.46
N GLY A 85 18.05 -7.30 0.57
CA GLY A 85 17.38 -7.87 1.74
C GLY A 85 15.87 -8.04 1.54
N LEU A 86 15.29 -8.87 2.40
CA LEU A 86 13.84 -9.14 2.48
C LEU A 86 13.46 -9.14 3.96
N ASP A 87 12.51 -8.28 4.32
CA ASP A 87 11.98 -8.18 5.67
C ASP A 87 10.53 -8.71 5.69
N PRO A 88 10.25 -9.77 6.47
CA PRO A 88 8.89 -10.32 6.57
C PRO A 88 7.87 -9.33 7.14
N ASP A 89 8.27 -8.41 8.02
CA ASP A 89 7.37 -7.38 8.55
C ASP A 89 7.00 -6.35 7.47
N VAL A 90 7.93 -6.00 6.57
CA VAL A 90 7.64 -5.15 5.40
C VAL A 90 6.67 -5.85 4.44
N ALA A 91 6.89 -7.14 4.17
CA ALA A 91 6.01 -7.90 3.28
C ALA A 91 4.59 -8.01 3.84
N GLU A 92 4.45 -8.23 5.15
CA GLU A 92 3.17 -8.25 5.85
C GLU A 92 2.47 -6.89 5.81
N ALA A 93 3.18 -5.82 6.16
CA ALA A 93 2.64 -4.46 6.17
C ALA A 93 2.15 -4.01 4.78
N ALA A 94 2.94 -4.27 3.73
CA ALA A 94 2.56 -3.98 2.35
C ALA A 94 1.33 -4.78 1.92
N ALA A 95 1.26 -6.06 2.32
CA ALA A 95 0.13 -6.93 2.01
C ALA A 95 -1.14 -6.51 2.78
N LEU A 96 -1.06 -6.01 4.01
CA LEU A 96 -2.21 -5.43 4.71
C LEU A 96 -2.77 -4.21 3.96
N ALA A 97 -1.89 -3.40 3.37
CA ALA A 97 -2.27 -2.15 2.71
C ALA A 97 -2.76 -2.30 1.26
N HIS A 98 -2.59 -3.48 0.62
CA HIS A 98 -2.78 -3.62 -0.84
C HIS A 98 -4.20 -3.28 -1.33
N ASP A 99 -5.22 -3.52 -0.51
CA ASP A 99 -6.64 -3.36 -0.89
C ASP A 99 -7.32 -2.11 -0.30
N LEU A 100 -6.59 -1.24 0.41
CA LEU A 100 -7.15 -0.08 1.11
C LEU A 100 -7.94 0.86 0.20
N GLY A 101 -7.52 1.02 -1.04
CA GLY A 101 -8.11 1.93 -2.02
C GLY A 101 -9.18 1.30 -2.90
N HIS A 102 -9.42 -0.01 -2.81
CA HIS A 102 -10.40 -0.65 -3.68
C HIS A 102 -11.83 -0.30 -3.27
N PRO A 103 -12.71 0.01 -4.24
CA PRO A 103 -14.11 0.28 -3.99
C PRO A 103 -14.90 -1.02 -3.73
N PRO A 104 -16.13 -0.94 -3.19
CA PRO A 104 -17.07 -2.05 -3.25
C PRO A 104 -17.40 -2.40 -4.71
N PHE A 105 -17.92 -3.60 -4.95
CA PHE A 105 -18.33 -4.13 -6.27
C PHE A 105 -17.19 -4.33 -7.29
N GLY A 106 -15.94 -4.39 -6.84
CA GLY A 106 -14.79 -4.81 -7.63
C GLY A 106 -14.49 -3.95 -8.85
N HIS A 107 -14.09 -4.58 -9.94
CA HIS A 107 -13.64 -3.88 -11.15
C HIS A 107 -14.72 -3.08 -11.87
N LEU A 108 -15.98 -3.47 -11.77
CA LEU A 108 -17.09 -2.70 -12.37
C LEU A 108 -17.22 -1.32 -11.74
N ALA A 109 -17.15 -1.25 -10.41
CA ALA A 109 -17.16 0.04 -9.71
C ALA A 109 -15.87 0.84 -9.96
N GLU A 110 -14.74 0.17 -10.09
CA GLU A 110 -13.45 0.82 -10.43
C GLU A 110 -13.52 1.50 -11.81
N GLU A 111 -14.07 0.82 -12.82
CA GLU A 111 -14.26 1.37 -14.17
C GLU A 111 -15.24 2.55 -14.16
N ALA A 112 -16.39 2.41 -13.49
CA ALA A 112 -17.37 3.48 -13.37
C ALA A 112 -16.81 4.71 -12.65
N LEU A 113 -16.03 4.51 -11.58
CA LEU A 113 -15.36 5.60 -10.85
C LEU A 113 -14.29 6.27 -11.71
N ASP A 114 -13.51 5.51 -12.50
CA ASP A 114 -12.51 6.09 -13.41
C ASP A 114 -13.18 6.98 -14.45
N GLU A 115 -14.31 6.55 -15.02
CA GLU A 115 -15.07 7.30 -16.01
C GLU A 115 -15.65 8.58 -15.41
N LEU A 116 -16.37 8.48 -14.29
CA LEU A 116 -16.94 9.62 -13.58
C LEU A 116 -15.87 10.64 -13.14
N CYS A 117 -14.76 10.18 -12.60
CA CYS A 117 -13.67 11.07 -12.20
C CYS A 117 -13.15 11.89 -13.38
N ARG A 118 -12.96 11.27 -14.55
CA ARG A 118 -12.50 11.97 -15.76
C ARG A 118 -13.54 12.94 -16.31
N GLU A 119 -14.81 12.57 -16.32
CA GLU A 119 -15.90 13.46 -16.71
C GLU A 119 -15.97 14.72 -15.83
N HIS A 120 -15.59 14.61 -14.56
CA HIS A 120 -15.54 15.73 -13.60
C HIS A 120 -14.18 16.42 -13.51
N GLY A 121 -13.30 16.21 -14.50
CA GLY A 121 -12.04 16.94 -14.63
C GLY A 121 -10.87 16.39 -13.81
N LEU A 122 -11.02 15.21 -13.19
CA LEU A 122 -9.90 14.50 -12.54
C LEU A 122 -9.14 13.71 -13.60
N THR A 123 -8.11 14.30 -14.18
CA THR A 123 -7.35 13.76 -15.33
C THR A 123 -6.76 12.39 -15.08
N ASP A 124 -6.38 12.09 -13.82
CA ASP A 124 -5.86 10.77 -13.42
C ASP A 124 -6.94 9.71 -13.28
N GLY A 125 -8.23 10.09 -13.26
CA GLY A 125 -9.33 9.16 -13.05
C GLY A 125 -9.25 8.43 -11.71
N PHE A 126 -9.63 7.15 -11.70
CA PHE A 126 -9.60 6.30 -10.50
C PHE A 126 -8.94 4.95 -10.77
N GLU A 127 -8.07 4.52 -9.86
CA GLU A 127 -7.47 3.17 -9.83
C GLU A 127 -7.23 2.73 -8.38
N GLY A 128 -7.67 1.53 -8.01
CA GLY A 128 -7.66 1.05 -6.62
C GLY A 128 -6.28 0.96 -5.98
N ASN A 129 -5.24 0.58 -6.75
CA ASN A 129 -3.88 0.51 -6.21
C ASN A 129 -3.28 1.91 -6.02
N ALA A 130 -3.51 2.84 -6.96
CA ALA A 130 -3.12 4.24 -6.81
C ALA A 130 -3.85 4.88 -5.62
N GLN A 131 -5.14 4.57 -5.44
CA GLN A 131 -5.90 5.01 -4.28
C GLN A 131 -5.38 4.41 -2.97
N SER A 132 -4.93 3.15 -2.95
CA SER A 132 -4.27 2.56 -1.78
C SER A 132 -3.00 3.34 -1.41
N PHE A 133 -2.18 3.69 -2.40
CA PHE A 133 -0.99 4.50 -2.19
C PHE A 133 -1.33 5.91 -1.67
N ARG A 134 -2.34 6.57 -2.24
CA ARG A 134 -2.84 7.88 -1.76
C ARG A 134 -3.33 7.81 -0.32
N ILE A 135 -4.07 6.76 0.05
CA ILE A 135 -4.57 6.59 1.42
C ILE A 135 -3.40 6.57 2.41
N VAL A 136 -2.40 5.73 2.19
CA VAL A 136 -1.29 5.59 3.14
C VAL A 136 -0.31 6.75 3.14
N THR A 137 -0.28 7.57 2.07
CA THR A 137 0.65 8.70 1.94
C THR A 137 0.05 10.05 2.28
N LYS A 138 -1.29 10.22 2.15
CA LYS A 138 -1.94 11.53 2.30
C LYS A 138 -3.24 11.53 3.10
N ILE A 139 -4.12 10.52 2.93
CA ILE A 139 -5.49 10.60 3.43
C ILE A 139 -5.64 10.03 4.83
N ALA A 140 -5.02 8.88 5.11
CA ALA A 140 -5.12 8.27 6.42
C ALA A 140 -4.56 9.20 7.50
N VAL A 141 -5.21 9.22 8.65
CA VAL A 141 -4.75 10.01 9.80
C VAL A 141 -3.71 9.19 10.55
N GLY A 142 -2.51 9.73 10.66
CA GLY A 142 -1.41 9.16 11.44
C GLY A 142 -1.03 10.10 12.60
N ASP A 143 -0.05 9.68 13.40
CA ASP A 143 0.44 10.44 14.56
C ASP A 143 1.47 11.52 14.18
N ALA A 144 1.86 11.61 12.91
CA ALA A 144 2.83 12.58 12.45
C ALA A 144 2.23 13.99 12.45
N VAL A 145 2.91 14.92 13.09
CA VAL A 145 2.55 16.34 13.14
C VAL A 145 3.70 17.19 12.59
N ASP A 146 3.35 18.34 12.02
CA ASP A 146 4.35 19.33 11.63
C ASP A 146 4.92 20.06 12.87
N PRO A 147 5.96 20.93 12.72
CA PRO A 147 6.51 21.68 13.85
C PRO A 147 5.51 22.60 14.56
N LYS A 148 4.35 22.88 13.96
CA LYS A 148 3.26 23.68 14.54
C LYS A 148 2.20 22.81 15.22
N GLY A 149 2.37 21.47 15.23
CA GLY A 149 1.40 20.54 15.81
C GLY A 149 0.21 20.20 14.90
N VAL A 150 0.26 20.57 13.63
CA VAL A 150 -0.77 20.21 12.65
C VAL A 150 -0.50 18.79 12.16
N GLY A 151 -1.53 17.94 12.14
CA GLY A 151 -1.44 16.57 11.65
C GLY A 151 -1.00 16.52 10.19
N LEU A 152 0.08 15.79 9.93
CA LEU A 152 0.51 15.47 8.58
C LEU A 152 -0.31 14.27 8.09
N GLY A 153 -0.91 14.39 6.91
CA GLY A 153 -1.68 13.30 6.32
C GLY A 153 -0.79 12.08 6.00
N GLY A 154 -1.42 10.90 5.95
CA GLY A 154 -0.75 9.65 5.69
C GLY A 154 -0.26 8.94 6.95
N LEU A 155 0.15 7.67 6.78
CA LEU A 155 0.59 6.82 7.89
C LEU A 155 2.10 6.94 8.18
N ASN A 156 2.81 7.79 7.46
CA ASN A 156 4.27 7.96 7.57
C ASN A 156 5.03 6.62 7.57
N LEU A 157 4.71 5.75 6.61
CA LEU A 157 5.34 4.43 6.46
C LEU A 157 6.78 4.58 5.95
N THR A 158 7.60 3.57 6.20
CA THR A 158 8.96 3.51 5.66
C THR A 158 8.95 3.41 4.14
N ARG A 159 10.03 3.86 3.52
CA ARG A 159 10.25 3.75 2.07
C ARG A 159 10.10 2.30 1.58
N ALA A 160 10.60 1.31 2.35
CA ALA A 160 10.49 -0.09 1.99
C ALA A 160 9.03 -0.56 1.94
N THR A 161 8.22 -0.21 2.93
CA THR A 161 6.80 -0.56 2.97
C THR A 161 6.03 0.14 1.85
N LEU A 162 6.26 1.44 1.64
CA LEU A 162 5.64 2.19 0.54
C LEU A 162 5.99 1.59 -0.83
N ASN A 163 7.24 1.18 -1.04
CA ASN A 163 7.64 0.51 -2.28
C ASN A 163 6.96 -0.86 -2.44
N GLY A 164 6.77 -1.60 -1.35
CA GLY A 164 6.08 -2.88 -1.35
C GLY A 164 4.59 -2.78 -1.71
N ILE A 165 3.95 -1.65 -1.40
CA ILE A 165 2.55 -1.37 -1.76
C ILE A 165 2.39 -1.09 -3.27
N LEU A 166 3.41 -0.57 -3.94
CA LEU A 166 3.38 -0.20 -5.36
C LEU A 166 3.37 -1.43 -6.27
N LYS A 167 2.21 -2.08 -6.39
CA LYS A 167 2.00 -3.21 -7.32
C LYS A 167 2.28 -2.82 -8.77
N TYR A 168 1.97 -1.59 -9.15
CA TYR A 168 2.23 -1.01 -10.45
C TYR A 168 3.19 0.19 -10.28
N PRO A 169 4.50 -0.01 -10.49
CA PRO A 169 5.50 1.02 -10.21
C PRO A 169 5.61 2.06 -11.34
N TRP A 170 4.48 2.63 -11.77
CA TRP A 170 4.34 3.70 -12.77
C TRP A 170 3.10 4.53 -12.50
N CYS A 171 3.08 5.76 -13.02
CA CYS A 171 1.91 6.62 -13.05
C CYS A 171 1.05 6.35 -14.30
N ARG A 172 -0.15 6.94 -14.35
CA ARG A 172 -1.07 6.76 -15.49
C ARG A 172 -0.39 7.10 -16.82
N GLY A 173 -0.57 6.25 -17.83
CA GLY A 173 -0.05 6.45 -19.18
C GLY A 173 1.42 6.09 -19.39
N GLU A 174 2.20 5.85 -18.34
CA GLU A 174 3.63 5.52 -18.48
C GLU A 174 3.90 4.09 -18.95
N ASN A 175 2.93 3.17 -18.79
CA ASN A 175 3.05 1.81 -19.28
C ASN A 175 2.03 1.51 -20.39
N PRO A 176 2.44 1.50 -21.67
CA PRO A 176 1.53 1.27 -22.79
C PRO A 176 0.88 -0.11 -22.80
N ALA A 177 1.49 -1.11 -22.15
CA ALA A 177 0.93 -2.46 -22.05
C ALA A 177 -0.17 -2.58 -20.98
N LYS A 178 -0.31 -1.59 -20.09
CA LYS A 178 -1.24 -1.61 -18.96
C LYS A 178 -1.90 -0.25 -18.71
N LEU A 179 -2.56 0.29 -19.72
CA LEU A 179 -3.16 1.63 -19.69
C LEU A 179 -4.24 1.83 -18.61
N LYS A 180 -4.90 0.74 -18.18
CA LYS A 180 -5.94 0.76 -17.15
C LYS A 180 -5.41 0.51 -15.73
N LYS A 181 -4.08 0.40 -15.52
CA LYS A 181 -3.47 0.09 -14.23
C LYS A 181 -2.24 0.94 -13.96
N TRP A 182 -2.22 1.60 -12.81
CA TRP A 182 -1.10 2.42 -12.31
C TRP A 182 -1.06 2.38 -10.78
N GLY A 183 0.03 2.82 -10.17
CA GLY A 183 0.25 2.71 -8.72
C GLY A 183 0.27 4.03 -7.98
N ALA A 184 0.33 5.16 -8.68
CA ALA A 184 0.28 6.49 -8.07
C ALA A 184 -0.40 7.49 -9.02
N TYR A 185 -1.11 8.46 -8.45
CA TYR A 185 -1.64 9.60 -9.20
C TYR A 185 -0.58 10.68 -9.37
N GLU A 186 -0.79 11.60 -10.31
CA GLU A 186 0.15 12.69 -10.56
C GLU A 186 0.39 13.56 -9.32
N SER A 187 -0.64 13.77 -8.51
CA SER A 187 -0.52 14.51 -7.25
C SER A 187 0.37 13.85 -6.19
N GLU A 188 0.69 12.56 -6.31
CA GLU A 188 1.61 11.82 -5.46
C GLU A 188 2.97 11.57 -6.12
N ARG A 189 3.24 12.12 -7.33
CA ARG A 189 4.47 11.88 -8.10
C ARG A 189 5.74 12.12 -7.29
N SER A 190 5.82 13.19 -6.55
CA SER A 190 7.02 13.51 -5.74
C SER A 190 7.30 12.43 -4.68
N ILE A 191 6.25 11.91 -4.03
CA ILE A 191 6.37 10.82 -3.06
C ILE A 191 6.74 9.51 -3.77
N PHE A 192 6.09 9.23 -4.91
CA PHE A 192 6.38 8.05 -5.73
C PHE A 192 7.85 8.03 -6.18
N GLU A 193 8.37 9.14 -6.70
CA GLU A 193 9.76 9.27 -7.10
C GLU A 193 10.72 9.12 -5.92
N TRP A 194 10.39 9.71 -4.78
CA TRP A 194 11.16 9.52 -3.56
C TRP A 194 11.20 8.05 -3.14
N VAL A 195 10.07 7.34 -3.19
CA VAL A 195 10.00 5.90 -2.88
C VAL A 195 10.90 5.10 -3.82
N ARG A 196 10.92 5.43 -5.11
CA ARG A 196 11.64 4.71 -6.18
C ARG A 196 13.11 5.07 -6.32
N ALA A 197 13.52 6.27 -5.89
CA ALA A 197 14.82 6.88 -6.21
C ALA A 197 16.08 6.09 -5.83
N LYS A 198 16.00 5.07 -4.97
CA LYS A 198 17.16 4.29 -4.49
C LYS A 198 16.90 2.77 -4.53
N GLN A 199 16.03 2.31 -5.42
CA GLN A 199 15.81 0.88 -5.58
C GLN A 199 16.82 0.31 -6.58
N PRO A 200 17.46 -0.84 -6.31
CA PRO A 200 18.16 -1.56 -7.34
C PRO A 200 17.14 -1.99 -8.41
N CYS A 201 17.53 -1.84 -9.66
CA CYS A 201 16.78 -2.32 -10.82
C CYS A 201 16.65 -3.85 -10.80
#